data_463b527fbbcf7ab354969839ae92c694
#
_entry.id   463b527fbbcf7ab354969839ae92c694
#
_cell.length_a   1.000
_cell.length_b   1.000
_cell.length_c   1.000
_cell.angle_alpha   90.00
_cell.angle_beta   90.00
_cell.angle_gamma   90.00
#
_symmetry.space_group_name_H-M   'P 1'
#
loop_
_entity.id
_entity.type
_entity.pdbx_description
1 polymer ?
#
loop_
_entity_poly.entity_id
_entity_poly.type
_entity_poly.pdbx_seq_one_letter_code
_entity_poly.pdbx_strand_id
1 'polypeptide(L)'
;NRYLSWNWSQGREERPCGREPARRAVESGYAAQRGSGQYRGCTAYVDYRELLEKEDVDAVMIATPDHTHAVIAMAALKRRKHVYCEKPLTYSVHEARQVAEAALQAGVVTQMGNHGQAEEGARVVQEIIADGAIGAVREVHVWSGARFWTWPTWDGRPPETPPVPEGLDWDLWLGPAPHRPFHPAYHPWTWRNWIDFGTGLLGDLGAHKLSTVFKALKLGHPVSVEASATK
;
A
#
# COMPACT_ATOMS: atom_id res chain seq x y z
N ASN A 1 0.79 19.62 -9.88
CA ASN A 1 -0.36 18.72 -9.90
C ASN A 1 -1.20 18.94 -8.65
N ARG A 2 -2.44 19.38 -8.82
CA ARG A 2 -3.41 19.49 -7.73
C ARG A 2 -4.19 18.20 -7.65
N TYR A 3 -3.83 17.32 -6.72
CA TYR A 3 -4.62 16.15 -6.39
C TYR A 3 -5.51 16.45 -5.18
N LEU A 4 -6.70 15.88 -5.18
CA LEU A 4 -7.58 15.94 -4.02
C LEU A 4 -6.97 15.11 -2.90
N SER A 5 -6.60 15.72 -1.79
CA SER A 5 -6.27 14.99 -0.58
C SER A 5 -7.57 14.75 0.21
N TRP A 6 -7.69 13.55 0.75
CA TRP A 6 -8.80 13.21 1.62
C TRP A 6 -8.37 13.43 3.08
N ASN A 7 -9.04 14.34 3.75
CA ASN A 7 -8.92 14.49 5.19
C ASN A 7 -10.09 13.75 5.85
N TRP A 8 -9.79 12.72 6.63
CA TRP A 8 -10.75 11.88 7.32
C TRP A 8 -11.70 12.61 8.25
N SER A 9 -11.28 13.76 8.78
CA SER A 9 -12.04 14.54 9.77
C SER A 9 -12.85 15.69 9.17
N GLN A 10 -12.52 16.18 7.99
CA GLN A 10 -13.03 17.43 7.44
C GLN A 10 -13.50 17.38 5.98
N GLY A 11 -13.45 16.23 5.32
CA GLY A 11 -13.85 16.09 3.92
C GLY A 11 -12.72 16.32 2.90
N ARG A 12 -13.08 16.64 1.66
CA ARG A 12 -12.12 16.84 0.57
C ARG A 12 -11.48 18.21 0.68
N GLU A 13 -10.18 18.24 0.83
CA GLU A 13 -9.38 19.45 0.66
C GLU A 13 -8.51 19.32 -0.61
N GLU A 14 -8.48 20.36 -1.42
CA GLU A 14 -7.50 20.47 -2.50
C GLU A 14 -6.15 20.85 -1.92
N ARG A 15 -5.23 19.91 -1.89
CA ARG A 15 -3.84 20.16 -1.53
C ARG A 15 -2.92 19.79 -2.68
N PRO A 16 -1.84 20.56 -2.90
CA PRO A 16 -0.85 20.15 -3.86
C PRO A 16 -0.20 18.85 -3.41
N CYS A 17 -0.29 17.83 -4.24
CA CYS A 17 0.30 16.50 -4.03
C CYS A 17 1.34 16.20 -5.13
N GLY A 18 2.07 15.09 -4.96
CA GLY A 18 3.08 14.67 -5.91
C GLY A 18 4.49 14.98 -5.47
N ARG A 19 5.44 14.80 -6.36
CA ARG A 19 6.88 14.85 -6.08
C ARG A 19 7.37 16.19 -5.55
N GLU A 20 6.95 17.29 -6.15
CA GLU A 20 7.43 18.63 -5.78
C GLU A 20 7.03 19.06 -4.37
N PRO A 21 5.76 18.93 -3.94
CA PRO A 21 5.40 19.16 -2.54
C PRO A 21 6.14 18.25 -1.56
N ALA A 22 6.32 16.97 -1.89
CA ALA A 22 7.06 16.03 -1.07
C ALA A 22 8.54 16.43 -0.94
N ARG A 23 9.21 16.75 -2.06
CA ARG A 23 10.58 17.25 -2.06
C ARG A 23 10.75 18.49 -1.21
N ARG A 24 9.87 19.48 -1.38
CA ARG A 24 9.91 20.72 -0.57
C ARG A 24 9.72 20.44 0.93
N ALA A 25 8.82 19.52 1.29
CA ALA A 25 8.59 19.15 2.69
C ALA A 25 9.86 18.53 3.31
N VAL A 26 10.50 17.60 2.59
CA VAL A 26 11.76 16.97 3.03
C VAL A 26 12.87 18.00 3.15
N GLU A 27 13.08 18.83 2.13
CA GLU A 27 14.14 19.85 2.14
C GLU A 27 13.94 20.88 3.27
N SER A 28 12.69 21.32 3.50
CA SER A 28 12.37 22.24 4.61
C SER A 28 12.59 21.59 5.97
N GLY A 29 12.21 20.32 6.15
CA GLY A 29 12.41 19.59 7.38
C GLY A 29 13.89 19.46 7.75
N TYR A 30 14.72 19.05 6.78
CA TYR A 30 16.17 18.94 7.00
C TYR A 30 16.85 20.31 7.19
N ALA A 31 16.41 21.35 6.49
CA ALA A 31 16.92 22.70 6.70
C ALA A 31 16.66 23.18 8.12
N ALA A 32 15.47 22.93 8.65
CA ALA A 32 15.12 23.26 10.03
C ALA A 32 15.97 22.48 11.05
N GLN A 33 16.12 21.17 10.86
CA GLN A 33 16.93 20.31 11.75
C GLN A 33 18.42 20.73 11.78
N ARG A 34 18.97 21.15 10.65
CA ARG A 34 20.37 21.55 10.54
C ARG A 34 20.64 23.02 10.94
N GLY A 35 19.61 23.80 11.18
CA GLY A 35 19.74 25.24 11.48
C GLY A 35 20.34 26.06 10.32
N SER A 36 20.41 25.46 9.12
CA SER A 36 21.11 26.07 7.97
C SER A 36 20.23 26.99 7.12
N GLY A 37 18.92 27.02 7.40
CA GLY A 37 17.94 27.77 6.61
C GLY A 37 17.71 27.23 5.18
N GLN A 38 18.62 26.43 4.66
CA GLN A 38 18.52 25.80 3.34
C GLN A 38 19.10 24.37 3.35
N TYR A 39 18.39 23.49 2.67
CA TYR A 39 18.86 22.14 2.36
C TYR A 39 18.37 21.76 0.97
N ARG A 40 19.26 21.27 0.13
CA ARG A 40 18.96 20.73 -1.19
C ARG A 40 19.66 19.38 -1.33
N GLY A 41 18.92 18.32 -1.20
CA GLY A 41 19.49 16.95 -1.22
C GLY A 41 18.43 15.88 -1.42
N CYS A 42 17.23 16.29 -1.83
CA CYS A 42 16.17 15.36 -2.20
C CYS A 42 15.97 15.39 -3.71
N THR A 43 16.43 14.35 -4.39
CA THR A 43 16.23 14.15 -5.82
C THR A 43 14.84 13.56 -6.08
N ALA A 44 14.13 14.04 -7.09
CA ALA A 44 12.81 13.55 -7.45
C ALA A 44 12.82 12.87 -8.82
N TYR A 45 12.39 11.63 -8.89
CA TYR A 45 12.30 10.83 -10.12
C TYR A 45 10.85 10.61 -10.55
N VAL A 46 10.62 10.41 -11.84
CA VAL A 46 9.32 9.99 -12.38
C VAL A 46 9.21 8.47 -12.28
N ASP A 47 10.27 7.78 -12.63
CA ASP A 47 10.36 6.34 -12.71
C ASP A 47 11.22 5.80 -11.56
N TYR A 48 10.68 4.87 -10.80
CA TYR A 48 11.41 4.21 -9.70
C TYR A 48 12.64 3.44 -10.19
N ARG A 49 12.64 3.00 -11.45
CA ARG A 49 13.77 2.30 -12.05
C ARG A 49 14.99 3.20 -12.17
N GLU A 50 14.75 4.47 -12.56
CA GLU A 50 15.80 5.49 -12.59
C GLU A 50 16.35 5.78 -11.19
N LEU A 51 15.47 5.89 -10.18
CA LEU A 51 15.90 6.07 -8.80
C LEU A 51 16.82 4.94 -8.36
N LEU A 52 16.41 3.69 -8.56
CA LEU A 52 17.19 2.51 -8.17
C LEU A 52 18.50 2.32 -8.96
N GLU A 53 18.60 2.93 -10.14
CA GLU A 53 19.82 2.89 -10.95
C GLU A 53 20.82 4.00 -10.59
N LYS A 54 20.29 5.21 -10.32
CA LYS A 54 21.11 6.42 -10.16
C LYS A 54 21.49 6.72 -8.72
N GLU A 55 20.70 6.25 -7.75
CA GLU A 55 20.89 6.59 -6.34
C GLU A 55 21.41 5.40 -5.55
N ASP A 56 22.40 5.65 -4.72
CA ASP A 56 22.90 4.66 -3.76
C ASP A 56 22.11 4.73 -2.46
N VAL A 57 20.88 4.21 -2.49
CA VAL A 57 20.01 4.12 -1.32
C VAL A 57 20.17 2.78 -0.63
N ASP A 58 20.08 2.75 0.71
CA ASP A 58 20.13 1.53 1.51
C ASP A 58 18.77 0.83 1.56
N ALA A 59 17.69 1.61 1.59
CA ALA A 59 16.34 1.13 1.76
C ALA A 59 15.34 1.85 0.85
N VAL A 60 14.27 1.15 0.50
CA VAL A 60 13.18 1.67 -0.31
C VAL A 60 11.87 1.56 0.46
N MET A 61 11.14 2.67 0.55
CA MET A 61 9.76 2.70 1.05
C MET A 61 8.80 2.73 -0.14
N ILE A 62 7.87 1.76 -0.21
CA ILE A 62 6.89 1.61 -1.29
C ILE A 62 5.51 1.94 -0.73
N ALA A 63 4.89 2.98 -1.27
CA ALA A 63 3.55 3.46 -0.89
C ALA A 63 2.75 3.85 -2.15
N THR A 64 2.81 3.01 -3.14
CA THR A 64 2.12 3.12 -4.42
C THR A 64 0.78 2.37 -4.41
N PRO A 65 -0.03 2.34 -5.48
CA PRO A 65 -1.19 1.46 -5.55
C PRO A 65 -0.82 -0.03 -5.49
N ASP A 66 -1.71 -0.87 -4.94
CA ASP A 66 -1.49 -2.28 -4.62
C ASP A 66 -0.84 -3.07 -5.76
N HIS A 67 -1.32 -2.89 -7.00
CA HIS A 67 -0.85 -3.62 -8.19
C HIS A 67 0.61 -3.36 -8.57
N THR A 68 1.21 -2.30 -8.04
CA THR A 68 2.60 -1.95 -8.34
C THR A 68 3.57 -2.32 -7.20
N HIS A 69 3.06 -2.73 -6.03
CA HIS A 69 3.90 -3.06 -4.88
C HIS A 69 4.93 -4.14 -5.21
N ALA A 70 4.48 -5.27 -5.76
CA ALA A 70 5.35 -6.41 -6.01
C ALA A 70 6.46 -6.11 -7.02
N VAL A 71 6.15 -5.44 -8.13
CA VAL A 71 7.16 -5.14 -9.17
C VAL A 71 8.24 -4.21 -8.67
N ILE A 72 7.88 -3.22 -7.84
CA ILE A 72 8.83 -2.29 -7.23
C ILE A 72 9.66 -3.00 -6.15
N ALA A 73 9.01 -3.80 -5.29
CA ALA A 73 9.69 -4.58 -4.27
C ALA A 73 10.72 -5.55 -4.90
N MET A 74 10.32 -6.28 -5.94
CA MET A 74 11.23 -7.18 -6.68
C MET A 74 12.42 -6.44 -7.31
N ALA A 75 12.21 -5.23 -7.82
CA ALA A 75 13.28 -4.41 -8.38
C ALA A 75 14.29 -3.97 -7.30
N ALA A 76 13.80 -3.61 -6.10
CA ALA A 76 14.64 -3.26 -4.96
C ALA A 76 15.39 -4.48 -4.39
N LEU A 77 14.70 -5.61 -4.20
CA LEU A 77 15.28 -6.85 -3.69
C LEU A 77 16.38 -7.40 -4.60
N LYS A 78 16.21 -7.36 -5.93
CA LYS A 78 17.25 -7.72 -6.90
C LYS A 78 18.51 -6.88 -6.75
N ARG A 79 18.39 -5.66 -6.25
CA ARG A 79 19.52 -4.77 -5.95
C ARG A 79 19.98 -4.83 -4.49
N ARG A 80 19.47 -5.81 -3.75
CA ARG A 80 19.79 -6.04 -2.33
C ARG A 80 19.51 -4.82 -1.43
N LYS A 81 18.45 -4.06 -1.76
CA LYS A 81 18.01 -2.94 -0.93
C LYS A 81 17.00 -3.44 0.09
N HIS A 82 17.02 -2.88 1.31
CA HIS A 82 15.98 -3.11 2.31
C HIS A 82 14.65 -2.56 1.81
N VAL A 83 13.53 -3.21 2.19
CA VAL A 83 12.21 -2.83 1.68
C VAL A 83 11.21 -2.64 2.82
N TYR A 84 10.63 -1.45 2.89
CA TYR A 84 9.39 -1.21 3.60
C TYR A 84 8.27 -1.04 2.56
N CYS A 85 7.26 -1.91 2.58
CA CYS A 85 6.16 -1.84 1.64
C CYS A 85 4.84 -1.67 2.37
N GLU A 86 4.05 -0.67 1.98
CA GLU A 86 2.70 -0.49 2.54
C GLU A 86 1.82 -1.71 2.30
N LYS A 87 0.77 -1.81 3.10
CA LYS A 87 -0.24 -2.86 2.98
C LYS A 87 -1.23 -2.57 1.82
N PRO A 88 -1.77 -3.61 1.18
CA PRO A 88 -1.35 -5.00 1.26
C PRO A 88 0.02 -5.20 0.61
N LEU A 89 0.79 -6.16 1.07
CA LEU A 89 2.17 -6.37 0.60
C LEU A 89 2.25 -6.55 -0.92
N THR A 90 1.29 -7.26 -1.48
CA THR A 90 1.21 -7.55 -2.91
C THR A 90 -0.25 -7.58 -3.37
N TYR A 91 -0.45 -7.57 -4.67
CA TYR A 91 -1.75 -7.66 -5.31
C TYR A 91 -2.29 -9.09 -5.37
N SER A 92 -1.42 -10.09 -5.48
CA SER A 92 -1.81 -11.50 -5.61
C SER A 92 -1.00 -12.42 -4.68
N VAL A 93 -1.55 -13.61 -4.42
CA VAL A 93 -0.86 -14.67 -3.65
C VAL A 93 0.42 -15.12 -4.34
N HIS A 94 0.42 -15.19 -5.67
CA HIS A 94 1.61 -15.53 -6.45
C HIS A 94 2.73 -14.52 -6.20
N GLU A 95 2.43 -13.23 -6.30
CA GLU A 95 3.39 -12.16 -6.03
C GLU A 95 3.92 -12.22 -4.59
N ALA A 96 3.04 -12.51 -3.61
CA ALA A 96 3.46 -12.61 -2.21
C ALA A 96 4.51 -13.71 -2.01
N ARG A 97 4.35 -14.85 -2.67
CA ARG A 97 5.32 -15.95 -2.64
C ARG A 97 6.64 -15.55 -3.30
N GLN A 98 6.58 -14.92 -4.47
CA GLN A 98 7.77 -14.47 -5.19
C GLN A 98 8.56 -13.41 -4.41
N VAL A 99 7.88 -12.44 -3.81
CA VAL A 99 8.52 -11.40 -2.99
C VAL A 99 9.14 -12.01 -1.73
N ALA A 100 8.46 -12.96 -1.06
CA ALA A 100 9.00 -13.63 0.12
C ALA A 100 10.27 -14.43 -0.21
N GLU A 101 10.26 -15.18 -1.31
CA GLU A 101 11.43 -15.93 -1.78
C GLU A 101 12.60 -15.01 -2.14
N ALA A 102 12.32 -13.95 -2.90
CA ALA A 102 13.32 -12.97 -3.29
C ALA A 102 13.94 -12.24 -2.08
N ALA A 103 13.13 -11.95 -1.06
CA ALA A 103 13.61 -11.34 0.18
C ALA A 103 14.59 -12.25 0.93
N LEU A 104 14.28 -13.54 1.03
CA LEU A 104 15.17 -14.54 1.64
C LEU A 104 16.48 -14.66 0.88
N GLN A 105 16.42 -14.74 -0.46
CA GLN A 105 17.60 -14.83 -1.32
C GLN A 105 18.47 -13.57 -1.26
N ALA A 106 17.86 -12.40 -1.19
CA ALA A 106 18.56 -11.13 -1.09
C ALA A 106 19.26 -10.94 0.26
N GLY A 107 18.80 -11.59 1.33
CA GLY A 107 19.34 -11.47 2.68
C GLY A 107 19.20 -10.05 3.25
N VAL A 108 18.13 -9.34 2.92
CA VAL A 108 17.85 -7.98 3.37
C VAL A 108 16.68 -7.94 4.34
N VAL A 109 16.55 -6.84 5.06
CA VAL A 109 15.42 -6.62 5.96
C VAL A 109 14.20 -6.16 5.16
N THR A 110 13.04 -6.77 5.44
CA THR A 110 11.76 -6.40 4.85
C THR A 110 10.72 -6.16 5.92
N GLN A 111 9.84 -5.19 5.69
CA GLN A 111 8.74 -4.85 6.59
C GLN A 111 7.50 -4.47 5.80
N MET A 112 6.36 -5.06 6.15
CA MET A 112 5.07 -4.60 5.65
C MET A 112 4.54 -3.45 6.52
N GLY A 113 3.96 -2.43 5.90
CA GLY A 113 3.39 -1.24 6.54
C GLY A 113 2.04 -1.50 7.22
N ASN A 114 1.97 -2.49 8.07
CA ASN A 114 0.80 -2.83 8.86
C ASN A 114 0.90 -2.22 10.27
N HIS A 115 0.77 -0.89 10.36
CA HIS A 115 1.03 -0.11 11.57
C HIS A 115 0.20 -0.55 12.79
N GLY A 116 -1.04 -1.00 12.63
CA GLY A 116 -1.88 -1.49 13.73
C GLY A 116 -1.27 -2.68 14.50
N GLN A 117 -0.30 -3.40 13.91
CA GLN A 117 0.44 -4.46 14.59
C GLN A 117 1.51 -3.95 15.55
N ALA A 118 1.88 -2.70 15.45
CA ALA A 118 2.83 -2.04 16.37
C ALA A 118 2.13 -1.45 17.61
N GLU A 119 0.80 -1.40 17.61
CA GLU A 119 0.02 -0.86 18.72
C GLU A 119 0.02 -1.82 19.91
N GLU A 120 -0.03 -1.24 21.12
CA GLU A 120 -0.05 -2.01 22.38
C GLU A 120 -1.26 -2.94 22.45
N GLY A 121 -2.44 -2.48 22.01
CA GLY A 121 -3.66 -3.28 22.02
C GLY A 121 -3.53 -4.59 21.23
N ALA A 122 -2.84 -4.58 20.11
CA ALA A 122 -2.60 -5.81 19.34
C ALA A 122 -1.72 -6.81 20.10
N ARG A 123 -0.71 -6.32 20.85
CA ARG A 123 0.16 -7.16 21.70
C ARG A 123 -0.60 -7.73 22.88
N VAL A 124 -1.37 -6.89 23.60
CA VAL A 124 -2.17 -7.30 24.75
C VAL A 124 -3.18 -8.41 24.36
N VAL A 125 -3.87 -8.29 23.23
CA VAL A 125 -4.78 -9.32 22.73
C VAL A 125 -4.04 -10.63 22.48
N GLN A 126 -2.85 -10.59 21.88
CA GLN A 126 -2.04 -11.78 21.63
C GLN A 126 -1.60 -12.46 22.95
N GLU A 127 -1.20 -11.68 23.93
CA GLU A 127 -0.80 -12.16 25.27
C GLU A 127 -1.99 -12.83 26.00
N ILE A 128 -3.16 -12.18 26.03
CA ILE A 128 -4.38 -12.72 26.66
C ILE A 128 -4.79 -14.07 26.05
N ILE A 129 -4.72 -14.17 24.71
CA ILE A 129 -5.06 -15.42 24.02
C ILE A 129 -4.00 -16.50 24.27
N ALA A 130 -2.72 -16.13 24.27
CA ALA A 130 -1.62 -17.05 24.52
C ALA A 130 -1.62 -17.59 25.95
N ASP A 131 -2.06 -16.80 26.93
CA ASP A 131 -2.23 -17.19 28.32
C ASP A 131 -3.46 -18.08 28.56
N GLY A 132 -4.31 -18.27 27.54
CA GLY A 132 -5.48 -19.13 27.62
C GLY A 132 -6.66 -18.51 28.38
N ALA A 133 -6.69 -17.22 28.64
CA ALA A 133 -7.70 -16.54 29.45
C ALA A 133 -9.15 -16.76 28.95
N ILE A 134 -9.34 -16.99 27.64
CA ILE A 134 -10.64 -17.31 27.03
C ILE A 134 -10.79 -18.80 26.66
N GLY A 135 -9.81 -19.62 27.02
CA GLY A 135 -9.77 -21.03 26.63
C GLY A 135 -9.44 -21.25 25.16
N ALA A 136 -9.76 -22.45 24.66
CA ALA A 136 -9.49 -22.80 23.27
C ALA A 136 -10.39 -22.04 22.30
N VAL A 137 -9.81 -21.21 21.44
CA VAL A 137 -10.55 -20.49 20.39
C VAL A 137 -10.93 -21.49 19.29
N ARG A 138 -12.23 -21.56 18.98
CA ARG A 138 -12.78 -22.46 17.95
C ARG A 138 -13.28 -21.72 16.72
N GLU A 139 -13.70 -20.48 16.90
CA GLU A 139 -14.31 -19.67 15.86
C GLU A 139 -13.88 -18.20 16.01
N VAL A 140 -13.68 -17.51 14.91
CA VAL A 140 -13.34 -16.08 14.88
C VAL A 140 -14.17 -15.40 13.82
N HIS A 141 -14.85 -14.34 14.20
CA HIS A 141 -15.59 -13.48 13.29
C HIS A 141 -14.84 -12.17 13.08
N VAL A 142 -14.57 -11.84 11.82
CA VAL A 142 -13.95 -10.57 11.45
C VAL A 142 -14.86 -9.86 10.46
N TRP A 143 -15.20 -8.62 10.76
CA TRP A 143 -16.05 -7.82 9.88
C TRP A 143 -15.50 -6.42 9.65
N SER A 144 -15.89 -5.82 8.55
CA SER A 144 -15.61 -4.43 8.24
C SER A 144 -16.88 -3.74 7.75
N GLY A 145 -17.25 -2.64 8.41
CA GLY A 145 -18.36 -1.81 7.96
C GLY A 145 -17.94 -1.00 6.73
N ALA A 146 -18.46 -1.35 5.57
CA ALA A 146 -18.18 -0.66 4.30
C ALA A 146 -18.66 0.82 4.27
N ARG A 147 -19.40 1.27 5.27
CA ARG A 147 -19.98 2.62 5.31
C ARG A 147 -18.97 3.77 5.44
N PHE A 148 -17.76 3.50 5.86
CA PHE A 148 -16.73 4.55 5.97
C PHE A 148 -16.13 4.95 4.63
N TRP A 149 -16.32 4.12 3.61
CA TRP A 149 -15.79 4.33 2.29
C TRP A 149 -16.98 4.54 1.35
N THR A 150 -17.42 5.77 1.20
CA THR A 150 -18.29 6.14 0.09
C THR A 150 -17.51 6.03 -1.22
N TRP A 151 -17.17 4.81 -1.56
CA TRP A 151 -16.56 4.53 -2.83
C TRP A 151 -17.66 4.61 -3.88
N PRO A 152 -17.48 5.43 -4.90
CA PRO A 152 -18.45 5.43 -5.97
C PRO A 152 -18.53 4.02 -6.55
N THR A 153 -19.72 3.48 -6.58
CA THR A 153 -20.00 2.22 -7.27
C THR A 153 -20.13 2.52 -8.76
N TRP A 154 -19.46 1.71 -9.55
CA TRP A 154 -19.53 1.78 -11.00
C TRP A 154 -20.10 0.46 -11.49
N ASP A 155 -21.12 0.50 -12.34
CA ASP A 155 -21.74 -0.71 -12.92
C ASP A 155 -20.85 -1.38 -13.96
N GLY A 156 -19.73 -0.76 -14.31
CA GLY A 156 -18.76 -1.23 -15.28
C GLY A 156 -17.68 -0.20 -15.56
N ARG A 157 -16.84 -0.48 -16.52
CA ARG A 157 -15.81 0.46 -16.96
C ARG A 157 -16.46 1.66 -17.62
N PRO A 158 -16.05 2.89 -17.22
CA PRO A 158 -16.54 4.09 -17.89
C PRO A 158 -16.20 4.06 -19.37
N PRO A 159 -17.13 4.44 -20.26
CA PRO A 159 -16.87 4.45 -21.69
C PRO A 159 -16.07 5.67 -22.16
N GLU A 160 -16.02 6.71 -21.35
CA GLU A 160 -15.33 7.94 -21.67
C GLU A 160 -13.80 7.77 -21.58
N THR A 161 -13.09 8.48 -22.44
CA THR A 161 -11.63 8.48 -22.48
C THR A 161 -11.07 9.90 -22.40
N PRO A 162 -11.19 10.56 -21.25
CA PRO A 162 -10.65 11.90 -21.07
C PRO A 162 -9.11 11.90 -21.20
N PRO A 163 -8.50 13.04 -21.53
CA PRO A 163 -7.06 13.14 -21.62
C PRO A 163 -6.41 12.86 -20.26
N VAL A 164 -5.21 12.28 -20.32
CA VAL A 164 -4.38 12.09 -19.13
C VAL A 164 -4.02 13.45 -18.54
N PRO A 165 -4.21 13.68 -17.23
CA PRO A 165 -3.83 14.94 -16.59
C PRO A 165 -2.35 15.24 -16.76
N GLU A 166 -2.02 16.51 -16.91
CA GLU A 166 -0.64 16.96 -16.97
C GLU A 166 0.16 16.51 -15.74
N GLY A 167 1.34 15.95 -15.98
CA GLY A 167 2.25 15.45 -14.94
C GLY A 167 1.91 14.06 -14.39
N LEU A 168 0.91 13.38 -14.92
CA LEU A 168 0.66 11.97 -14.69
C LEU A 168 1.21 11.16 -15.87
N ASP A 169 2.15 10.27 -15.61
CA ASP A 169 2.54 9.23 -16.54
C ASP A 169 1.61 8.04 -16.36
N TRP A 170 0.64 7.90 -17.26
CA TRP A 170 -0.39 6.89 -17.14
C TRP A 170 0.12 5.48 -17.38
N ASP A 171 1.08 5.29 -18.25
CA ASP A 171 1.67 3.97 -18.54
C ASP A 171 2.49 3.49 -17.34
N LEU A 172 3.28 4.35 -16.71
CA LEU A 172 3.97 4.03 -15.47
C LEU A 172 3.00 3.74 -14.32
N TRP A 173 1.88 4.48 -14.27
CA TRP A 173 0.87 4.24 -13.25
C TRP A 173 0.16 2.90 -13.44
N LEU A 174 -0.16 2.52 -14.69
CA LEU A 174 -0.73 1.22 -15.02
C LEU A 174 0.22 0.08 -14.65
N GLY A 175 1.52 0.25 -14.87
CA GLY A 175 2.51 -0.76 -14.54
C GLY A 175 2.17 -2.14 -15.12
N PRO A 176 2.02 -3.18 -14.25
CA PRO A 176 1.69 -4.53 -14.71
C PRO A 176 0.20 -4.75 -15.05
N ALA A 177 -0.67 -3.79 -14.76
CA ALA A 177 -2.10 -3.92 -15.03
C ALA A 177 -2.41 -3.91 -16.54
N PRO A 178 -3.52 -4.51 -16.98
CA PRO A 178 -3.92 -4.44 -18.39
C PRO A 178 -4.07 -3.00 -18.87
N HIS A 179 -3.55 -2.73 -20.07
CA HIS A 179 -3.64 -1.40 -20.67
C HIS A 179 -5.10 -0.96 -20.84
N ARG A 180 -5.37 0.29 -20.49
CA ARG A 180 -6.65 0.97 -20.67
C ARG A 180 -6.49 2.49 -20.72
N PRO A 181 -7.43 3.20 -21.35
CA PRO A 181 -7.46 4.66 -21.30
C PRO A 181 -7.60 5.17 -19.87
N PHE A 182 -7.03 6.35 -19.61
CA PHE A 182 -7.20 7.04 -18.36
C PHE A 182 -8.68 7.40 -18.12
N HIS A 183 -9.09 7.31 -16.85
CA HIS A 183 -10.35 7.88 -16.38
C HIS A 183 -10.24 8.28 -14.89
N PRO A 184 -10.91 9.36 -14.45
CA PRO A 184 -10.91 9.78 -13.04
C PRO A 184 -11.51 8.74 -12.07
N ALA A 185 -12.27 7.77 -12.58
CA ALA A 185 -12.74 6.63 -11.82
C ALA A 185 -11.62 5.70 -11.33
N TYR A 186 -10.41 5.80 -11.90
CA TYR A 186 -9.27 4.97 -11.49
C TYR A 186 -8.30 5.73 -10.58
N HIS A 187 -8.07 6.99 -10.82
CA HIS A 187 -7.06 7.79 -10.17
C HIS A 187 -7.66 9.11 -9.64
N PRO A 188 -7.19 9.63 -8.48
CA PRO A 188 -6.04 9.19 -7.67
C PRO A 188 -6.37 8.18 -6.57
N TRP A 189 -7.64 7.98 -6.23
CA TRP A 189 -8.05 7.23 -5.04
C TRP A 189 -8.88 5.96 -5.32
N THR A 190 -9.78 6.03 -6.28
CA THR A 190 -10.83 5.05 -6.55
C THR A 190 -10.34 3.76 -7.23
N TRP A 191 -9.05 3.68 -7.56
CA TRP A 191 -8.40 2.48 -8.07
C TRP A 191 -8.63 1.25 -7.16
N ARG A 192 -8.85 1.46 -5.87
CA ARG A 192 -9.10 0.40 -4.88
C ARG A 192 -10.33 -0.45 -5.20
N ASN A 193 -11.29 0.11 -5.95
CA ASN A 193 -12.52 -0.56 -6.35
C ASN A 193 -12.40 -1.39 -7.64
N TRP A 194 -11.28 -1.30 -8.30
CA TRP A 194 -11.05 -1.96 -9.56
C TRP A 194 -10.11 -3.13 -9.38
N ILE A 195 -10.60 -4.33 -9.78
CA ILE A 195 -9.85 -5.58 -9.61
C ILE A 195 -8.49 -5.58 -10.29
N ASP A 196 -8.28 -4.75 -11.29
CA ASP A 196 -6.98 -4.66 -11.97
C ASP A 196 -5.95 -3.83 -11.18
N PHE A 197 -6.36 -3.08 -10.17
CA PHE A 197 -5.51 -2.15 -9.45
C PHE A 197 -5.49 -2.35 -7.94
N GLY A 198 -6.62 -2.75 -7.36
CA GLY A 198 -6.79 -2.88 -5.92
C GLY A 198 -7.24 -4.28 -5.51
N THR A 199 -7.05 -4.57 -4.25
CA THR A 199 -7.37 -5.86 -3.63
C THR A 199 -8.74 -5.87 -2.94
N GLY A 200 -9.51 -4.80 -3.13
CA GLY A 200 -10.81 -4.60 -2.49
C GLY A 200 -10.71 -4.47 -0.97
N LEU A 201 -11.85 -4.48 -0.29
CA LEU A 201 -11.91 -4.35 1.17
C LEU A 201 -11.19 -5.49 1.91
N LEU A 202 -11.17 -6.68 1.35
CA LEU A 202 -10.49 -7.82 1.98
C LEU A 202 -8.98 -7.61 2.04
N GLY A 203 -8.35 -7.15 0.96
CA GLY A 203 -6.92 -6.85 0.96
C GLY A 203 -6.61 -5.57 1.72
N ASP A 204 -7.37 -4.50 1.48
CA ASP A 204 -7.11 -3.18 2.08
C ASP A 204 -7.32 -3.16 3.60
N LEU A 205 -8.49 -3.61 4.09
CA LEU A 205 -8.82 -3.62 5.52
C LEU A 205 -8.57 -4.97 6.20
N GLY A 206 -8.67 -6.06 5.47
CA GLY A 206 -8.38 -7.40 5.99
C GLY A 206 -6.95 -7.53 6.47
N ALA A 207 -5.98 -6.92 5.78
CA ALA A 207 -4.59 -6.88 6.20
C ALA A 207 -4.41 -6.30 7.62
N HIS A 208 -5.22 -5.33 8.02
CA HIS A 208 -5.20 -4.77 9.37
C HIS A 208 -5.91 -5.68 10.39
N LYS A 209 -7.07 -6.22 10.04
CA LYS A 209 -7.95 -6.92 10.99
C LYS A 209 -7.56 -8.37 11.19
N LEU A 210 -7.19 -9.07 10.13
CA LEU A 210 -6.83 -10.50 10.19
C LEU A 210 -5.44 -10.72 10.77
N SER A 211 -4.53 -9.77 10.65
CA SER A 211 -3.14 -9.94 11.09
C SER A 211 -3.01 -10.24 12.59
N THR A 212 -3.82 -9.62 13.44
CA THR A 212 -3.86 -9.91 14.88
C THR A 212 -4.35 -11.33 15.14
N VAL A 213 -5.39 -11.76 14.41
CA VAL A 213 -5.95 -13.13 14.51
C VAL A 213 -4.90 -14.18 14.16
N PHE A 214 -4.25 -13.99 13.00
CA PHE A 214 -3.21 -14.91 12.54
C PHE A 214 -2.04 -15.03 13.53
N LYS A 215 -1.60 -13.91 14.09
CA LYS A 215 -0.52 -13.92 15.09
C LYS A 215 -0.93 -14.54 16.42
N ALA A 216 -2.08 -14.12 16.97
CA ALA A 216 -2.55 -14.59 18.26
C ALA A 216 -2.84 -16.10 18.28
N LEU A 217 -3.38 -16.61 17.19
CA LEU A 217 -3.72 -18.03 17.06
C LEU A 217 -2.65 -18.86 16.36
N LYS A 218 -1.53 -18.23 15.95
CA LYS A 218 -0.42 -18.86 15.20
C LYS A 218 -0.92 -19.65 13.98
N LEU A 219 -1.84 -19.04 13.23
CA LEU A 219 -2.46 -19.67 12.07
C LEU A 219 -1.44 -19.80 10.93
N GLY A 220 -1.50 -20.93 10.23
CA GLY A 220 -0.81 -21.16 8.97
C GLY A 220 -1.70 -20.88 7.76
N HIS A 221 -1.53 -21.69 6.72
CA HIS A 221 -2.37 -21.61 5.52
C HIS A 221 -3.76 -22.21 5.82
N PRO A 222 -4.84 -21.63 5.24
CA PRO A 222 -6.18 -22.20 5.36
C PRO A 222 -6.25 -23.55 4.65
N VAL A 223 -7.03 -24.47 5.19
CA VAL A 223 -7.31 -25.78 4.58
C VAL A 223 -8.34 -25.63 3.46
N SER A 224 -9.33 -24.77 3.66
CA SER A 224 -10.36 -24.44 2.66
C SER A 224 -10.75 -22.98 2.77
N VAL A 225 -11.21 -22.43 1.67
CA VAL A 225 -11.75 -21.07 1.59
C VAL A 225 -13.05 -21.14 0.78
N GLU A 226 -14.12 -20.60 1.36
CA GLU A 226 -15.39 -20.43 0.69
C GLU A 226 -15.71 -18.93 0.61
N ALA A 227 -16.28 -18.50 -0.50
CA ALA A 227 -16.67 -17.11 -0.70
C ALA A 227 -18.08 -17.02 -1.27
N SER A 228 -18.83 -16.05 -0.78
CA SER A 228 -20.13 -15.69 -1.33
C SER A 228 -20.21 -14.18 -1.52
N ALA A 229 -20.90 -13.74 -2.55
CA ALA A 229 -21.17 -12.34 -2.81
C ALA A 229 -22.65 -12.15 -3.14
N THR A 230 -23.23 -11.07 -2.66
CA THR A 230 -24.52 -10.57 -3.14
C THR A 230 -24.28 -9.69 -4.36
N LYS A 231 -25.16 -9.85 -5.36
CA LYS A 231 -25.18 -8.97 -6.55
C LYS A 231 -25.67 -7.58 -6.17
#